data_33bf1fe52417da39c15af38d688caea7
#
_entry.id   33bf1fe52417da39c15af38d688caea7
#
_cell.length_a   1.000
_cell.length_b   1.000
_cell.length_c   1.000
_cell.angle_alpha   90.00
_cell.angle_beta   90.00
_cell.angle_gamma   90.00
#
_symmetry.space_group_name_H-M   'P 1'
#
loop_
_entity.id
_entity.type
_entity.pdbx_description
1 polymer ?
#
loop_
_entity_poly.entity_id
_entity_poly.type
_entity_poly.pdbx_seq_one_letter_code
_entity_poly.pdbx_strand_id
1 'polypeptide(L)'
;MSMRLRSLALISLTLLMLIGLNTHAEAEDFTESWYLSRGRSNMEIENYKAAIEAYEKVVERNPNHREAMRSLGLAYEKQGLKDKAIETFDRYLAKYDDDPEIAFDQAQALEWSRYAYREKDMLKYYRMGLTRKDDSTMRLKYAMHLARHKETSQEAIVQYDNVLDRQPRNPEAHRGLAKAYAWLGNNDQALYHANLARQSARREPGDLTTLRQDMLKGREPTVEGVIGVLAQPKKPFELFGVRIGSRGKVDLTPFTTTTLEVGSEHFWNSSENLTGGYLSLGNQIRFNPSNRFDMILEYHGAPRGDGLAYKFEYAHEGQSFSIRPGVKREFRYDSFAALAGSRNTGQLLGLARSTLFYSTVTFDAGSVHLDVTPFAGWVTSEGLSSNDQIGLDLKASLPLWRTDRWDLSAEYLFYLTHYGENQSGFVRSTGEPLAGGYFSPQVFVNQIPRLAALYTFENKDEFSFAAGPAVQYVDKATQASAFRIGGDAHAAYTNHLSKVWLLKLMADYTQIADIYTRVQFNGFLVYTFY
;
A
#
# COMPACT_ATOMS: atom_id res chain seq x y z
N MET A 1 21.20 99.02 47.65
CA MET A 1 21.05 97.53 47.86
C MET A 1 20.44 96.82 46.62
N SER A 2 20.84 97.22 45.42
CA SER A 2 20.19 96.71 44.19
C SER A 2 21.20 96.20 43.11
N MET A 3 22.46 96.39 43.29
CA MET A 3 23.42 96.01 42.27
C MET A 3 24.11 94.64 42.56
N ARG A 4 24.25 94.27 43.85
CA ARG A 4 24.87 92.97 44.26
C ARG A 4 23.95 91.76 44.13
N LEU A 5 22.67 91.95 44.18
CA LEU A 5 21.68 90.87 43.99
C LEU A 5 21.46 90.44 42.52
N ARG A 6 21.66 91.40 41.58
CA ARG A 6 21.57 91.12 40.12
C ARG A 6 22.79 90.35 39.62
N SER A 7 23.98 90.55 40.17
CA SER A 7 25.18 89.81 39.80
C SER A 7 25.20 88.39 40.33
N LEU A 8 24.62 88.12 41.52
CA LEU A 8 24.52 86.80 42.04
C LEU A 8 23.44 85.96 41.30
N ALA A 9 22.35 86.59 40.87
CA ALA A 9 21.30 85.89 40.10
C ALA A 9 21.77 85.56 38.66
N LEU A 10 22.63 86.40 38.06
CA LEU A 10 23.22 86.05 36.75
C LEU A 10 24.32 84.97 36.85
N ILE A 11 25.11 84.93 37.91
CA ILE A 11 26.09 83.87 38.16
C ILE A 11 25.41 82.51 38.44
N SER A 12 24.34 82.53 39.20
CA SER A 12 23.59 81.31 39.45
C SER A 12 22.82 80.81 38.22
N LEU A 13 22.33 81.69 37.35
CA LEU A 13 21.68 81.34 36.09
C LEU A 13 22.68 80.76 35.04
N THR A 14 23.89 81.37 34.98
CA THR A 14 24.95 80.85 34.11
C THR A 14 25.53 79.51 34.63
N LEU A 15 25.58 79.32 35.96
CA LEU A 15 26.01 78.04 36.55
C LEU A 15 25.00 76.98 36.36
N LEU A 16 23.67 77.30 36.44
CA LEU A 16 22.56 76.38 36.09
C LEU A 16 22.51 76.06 34.58
N MET A 17 22.81 77.01 33.70
CA MET A 17 22.98 76.76 32.26
C MET A 17 24.20 75.93 31.94
N LEU A 18 25.33 76.12 32.63
CA LEU A 18 26.50 75.28 32.48
C LEU A 18 26.30 73.86 33.08
N ILE A 19 25.50 73.70 34.11
CA ILE A 19 25.17 72.40 34.66
C ILE A 19 24.09 71.72 33.78
N GLY A 20 23.19 72.49 33.15
CA GLY A 20 22.18 71.98 32.22
C GLY A 20 22.72 71.59 30.84
N LEU A 21 23.93 72.08 30.46
CA LEU A 21 24.53 71.73 29.17
C LEU A 21 25.53 70.56 29.22
N ASN A 22 25.77 70.01 30.40
CA ASN A 22 26.67 68.85 30.55
C ASN A 22 25.96 67.52 30.94
N THR A 23 24.65 67.39 30.71
CA THR A 23 23.93 66.11 30.84
C THR A 23 23.53 65.54 29.46
N HIS A 24 24.25 65.81 28.41
CA HIS A 24 24.42 64.79 27.41
C HIS A 24 25.46 63.82 27.99
N ALA A 25 24.95 62.81 28.72
CA ALA A 25 25.73 61.62 28.96
C ALA A 25 26.13 61.13 27.55
N GLU A 26 27.38 61.33 27.17
CA GLU A 26 27.99 60.54 26.11
C GLU A 26 27.65 59.11 26.45
N ALA A 27 26.79 58.50 25.65
CA ALA A 27 26.53 57.08 25.78
C ALA A 27 27.91 56.43 25.64
N GLU A 28 28.45 55.91 26.76
CA GLU A 28 29.70 55.17 26.75
C GLU A 28 29.57 54.14 25.63
N ASP A 29 30.36 54.32 24.58
CA ASP A 29 30.37 53.46 23.41
C ASP A 29 31.14 52.19 23.77
N PHE A 30 30.45 51.31 24.53
CA PHE A 30 31.02 50.02 24.96
C PHE A 30 31.34 49.17 23.75
N THR A 31 32.38 48.34 23.87
CA THR A 31 32.81 47.42 22.79
C THR A 31 31.76 46.34 22.51
N GLU A 32 31.77 45.80 21.31
CA GLU A 32 30.89 44.69 20.91
C GLU A 32 31.02 43.51 21.87
N SER A 33 32.23 43.19 22.31
CA SER A 33 32.51 42.13 23.28
C SER A 33 31.88 42.39 24.66
N TRP A 34 31.81 43.66 25.10
CA TRP A 34 31.16 44.04 26.33
C TRP A 34 29.65 43.81 26.25
N TYR A 35 29.00 44.21 25.16
CA TYR A 35 27.58 43.95 24.97
C TYR A 35 27.26 42.44 24.87
N LEU A 36 28.11 41.66 24.18
CA LEU A 36 27.97 40.21 24.16
C LEU A 36 28.05 39.59 25.56
N SER A 37 29.06 39.99 26.33
CA SER A 37 29.22 39.49 27.73
C SER A 37 28.03 39.88 28.60
N ARG A 38 27.56 41.12 28.50
CA ARG A 38 26.38 41.61 29.21
C ARG A 38 25.13 40.85 28.81
N GLY A 39 24.98 40.56 27.52
CA GLY A 39 23.86 39.75 27.00
C GLY A 39 23.87 38.35 27.60
N ARG A 40 25.02 37.66 27.59
CA ARG A 40 25.18 36.32 28.19
C ARG A 40 24.83 36.31 29.68
N SER A 41 25.40 37.24 30.47
CA SER A 41 25.12 37.30 31.90
C SER A 41 23.65 37.56 32.20
N ASN A 42 22.98 38.40 31.41
CA ASN A 42 21.53 38.63 31.57
C ASN A 42 20.68 37.40 31.16
N MET A 43 21.11 36.61 30.18
CA MET A 43 20.48 35.34 29.84
C MET A 43 20.57 34.34 30.99
N GLU A 44 21.75 34.24 31.66
CA GLU A 44 21.98 33.33 32.78
C GLU A 44 21.09 33.63 34.00
N ILE A 45 20.82 34.92 34.25
CA ILE A 45 19.91 35.34 35.35
C ILE A 45 18.47 35.57 34.90
N GLU A 46 18.12 35.05 33.71
CA GLU A 46 16.75 35.13 33.09
C GLU A 46 16.22 36.56 32.90
N ASN A 47 17.10 37.59 32.93
CA ASN A 47 16.72 38.94 32.60
C ASN A 47 16.71 39.16 31.09
N TYR A 48 15.75 38.53 30.40
CA TYR A 48 15.67 38.50 28.95
C TYR A 48 15.54 39.88 28.32
N LYS A 49 14.86 40.83 29.00
CA LYS A 49 14.76 42.23 28.51
C LYS A 49 16.12 42.90 28.37
N ALA A 50 16.94 42.83 29.42
CA ALA A 50 18.28 43.42 29.39
C ALA A 50 19.23 42.66 28.45
N ALA A 51 19.04 41.35 28.29
CA ALA A 51 19.76 40.53 27.31
C ALA A 51 19.45 40.98 25.87
N ILE A 52 18.16 41.21 25.55
CA ILE A 52 17.70 41.67 24.26
C ILE A 52 18.38 43.03 23.93
N GLU A 53 18.25 44.00 24.85
CA GLU A 53 18.88 45.34 24.66
C GLU A 53 20.39 45.26 24.37
N ALA A 54 21.08 44.35 25.04
CA ALA A 54 22.50 44.13 24.82
C ALA A 54 22.80 43.49 23.45
N TYR A 55 22.08 42.41 23.10
CA TYR A 55 22.30 41.73 21.81
C TYR A 55 21.84 42.58 20.62
N GLU A 56 20.77 43.38 20.74
CA GLU A 56 20.34 44.32 19.72
C GLU A 56 21.48 45.28 19.37
N LYS A 57 22.23 45.81 20.37
CA LYS A 57 23.40 46.68 20.15
C LYS A 57 24.51 46.00 19.35
N VAL A 58 24.75 44.72 19.57
CA VAL A 58 25.72 43.95 18.79
C VAL A 58 25.23 43.76 17.35
N VAL A 59 23.95 43.38 17.17
CA VAL A 59 23.40 43.15 15.84
C VAL A 59 23.23 44.47 15.03
N GLU A 60 22.96 45.60 15.68
CA GLU A 60 22.96 46.92 15.05
C GLU A 60 24.31 47.25 14.44
N ARG A 61 25.44 46.97 15.16
CA ARG A 61 26.80 47.23 14.69
C ARG A 61 27.29 46.19 13.69
N ASN A 62 26.96 44.94 13.95
CA ASN A 62 27.33 43.81 13.11
C ASN A 62 26.12 42.90 12.84
N PRO A 63 25.33 43.20 11.78
CA PRO A 63 24.11 42.45 11.42
C PRO A 63 24.36 40.96 11.12
N ASN A 64 25.64 40.60 10.98
CA ASN A 64 26.05 39.22 10.65
C ASN A 64 26.78 38.54 11.82
N HIS A 65 26.72 39.08 13.02
CA HIS A 65 27.35 38.44 14.17
C HIS A 65 26.61 37.20 14.59
N ARG A 66 27.16 36.02 14.25
CA ARG A 66 26.50 34.71 14.42
C ARG A 66 25.95 34.50 15.84
N GLU A 67 26.79 34.65 16.85
CA GLU A 67 26.40 34.42 18.24
C GLU A 67 25.34 35.43 18.72
N ALA A 68 25.49 36.71 18.38
CA ALA A 68 24.54 37.73 18.78
C ALA A 68 23.14 37.49 18.18
N MET A 69 23.07 37.16 16.89
CA MET A 69 21.83 36.86 16.22
C MET A 69 21.15 35.62 16.83
N ARG A 70 21.94 34.56 17.07
CA ARG A 70 21.45 33.33 17.71
C ARG A 70 20.85 33.61 19.10
N SER A 71 21.63 34.30 19.93
CA SER A 71 21.24 34.60 21.30
C SER A 71 20.10 35.62 21.38
N LEU A 72 20.02 36.56 20.45
CA LEU A 72 18.92 37.52 20.35
C LEU A 72 17.60 36.80 20.03
N GLY A 73 17.61 35.87 19.08
CA GLY A 73 16.43 35.06 18.74
C GLY A 73 15.95 34.27 19.96
N LEU A 74 16.86 33.59 20.66
CA LEU A 74 16.55 32.86 21.89
C LEU A 74 16.03 33.77 23.01
N ALA A 75 16.61 34.96 23.17
CA ALA A 75 16.14 35.94 24.17
C ALA A 75 14.72 36.45 23.86
N TYR A 76 14.39 36.72 22.59
CA TYR A 76 13.04 37.04 22.16
C TYR A 76 12.07 35.90 22.45
N GLU A 77 12.44 34.65 22.15
CA GLU A 77 11.62 33.48 22.41
C GLU A 77 11.30 33.37 23.93
N LYS A 78 12.34 33.42 24.77
CA LYS A 78 12.21 33.33 26.24
C LYS A 78 11.39 34.50 26.82
N GLN A 79 11.48 35.68 26.23
CA GLN A 79 10.66 36.83 26.60
C GLN A 79 9.22 36.73 26.12
N GLY A 80 8.89 35.73 25.25
CA GLY A 80 7.57 35.57 24.65
C GLY A 80 7.29 36.49 23.43
N LEU A 81 8.33 37.15 22.92
CA LEU A 81 8.26 38.02 21.73
C LEU A 81 8.41 37.19 20.44
N LYS A 82 7.46 36.29 20.20
CA LYS A 82 7.53 35.25 19.17
C LYS A 82 7.74 35.76 17.76
N ASP A 83 7.06 36.86 17.38
CA ASP A 83 7.19 37.44 16.04
C ASP A 83 8.65 37.88 15.78
N LYS A 84 9.27 38.55 16.77
CA LYS A 84 10.67 38.96 16.68
C LYS A 84 11.63 37.78 16.70
N ALA A 85 11.32 36.74 17.48
CA ALA A 85 12.13 35.51 17.48
C ALA A 85 12.11 34.84 16.11
N ILE A 86 10.93 34.66 15.50
CA ILE A 86 10.77 34.07 14.17
C ILE A 86 11.54 34.88 13.11
N GLU A 87 11.41 36.21 13.09
CA GLU A 87 12.12 37.06 12.15
C GLU A 87 13.66 36.95 12.32
N THR A 88 14.09 36.92 13.57
CA THR A 88 15.53 36.80 13.88
C THR A 88 16.10 35.45 13.48
N PHE A 89 15.37 34.36 13.75
CA PHE A 89 15.74 33.00 13.35
C PHE A 89 15.71 32.83 11.83
N ASP A 90 14.73 33.41 11.12
CA ASP A 90 14.70 33.40 9.64
C ASP A 90 15.97 34.03 9.08
N ARG A 91 16.36 35.20 9.60
CA ARG A 91 17.59 35.91 9.16
C ARG A 91 18.85 35.13 9.51
N TYR A 92 18.87 34.49 10.70
CA TYR A 92 19.99 33.64 11.14
C TYR A 92 20.15 32.43 10.24
N LEU A 93 19.06 31.64 10.03
CA LEU A 93 19.09 30.40 9.26
C LEU A 93 19.26 30.63 7.74
N ALA A 94 18.90 31.78 7.24
CA ALA A 94 19.21 32.17 5.86
C ALA A 94 20.72 32.29 5.61
N LYS A 95 21.53 32.52 6.66
CA LYS A 95 22.98 32.68 6.58
C LYS A 95 23.76 31.51 7.18
N TYR A 96 23.23 30.90 8.26
CA TYR A 96 23.86 29.85 9.04
C TYR A 96 22.92 28.64 9.11
N ASP A 97 22.99 27.79 8.08
CA ASP A 97 22.12 26.61 7.94
C ASP A 97 22.65 25.35 8.67
N ASP A 98 23.74 25.51 9.41
CA ASP A 98 24.44 24.43 10.11
C ASP A 98 24.08 24.31 11.62
N ASP A 99 23.08 25.07 12.09
CA ASP A 99 22.63 25.05 13.49
C ASP A 99 21.29 24.29 13.62
N PRO A 100 21.31 22.97 13.96
CA PRO A 100 20.10 22.19 14.05
C PRO A 100 19.17 22.62 15.20
N GLU A 101 19.73 23.19 16.27
CA GLU A 101 18.93 23.62 17.43
C GLU A 101 18.05 24.81 17.07
N ILE A 102 18.65 25.83 16.43
CA ILE A 102 17.88 26.99 15.97
C ILE A 102 16.89 26.61 14.87
N ALA A 103 17.23 25.63 14.02
CA ALA A 103 16.29 25.13 13.04
C ALA A 103 15.07 24.47 13.70
N PHE A 104 15.28 23.71 14.79
CA PHE A 104 14.17 23.12 15.56
C PHE A 104 13.37 24.18 16.31
N ASP A 105 14.02 25.17 16.94
CA ASP A 105 13.35 26.26 17.64
C ASP A 105 12.47 27.07 16.65
N GLN A 106 12.99 27.37 15.47
CA GLN A 106 12.25 28.04 14.42
C GLN A 106 11.04 27.21 13.94
N ALA A 107 11.23 25.90 13.72
CA ALA A 107 10.15 25.03 13.34
C ALA A 107 9.04 25.01 14.40
N GLN A 108 9.40 24.87 15.68
CA GLN A 108 8.45 24.89 16.79
C GLN A 108 7.77 26.26 16.97
N ALA A 109 8.48 27.37 16.76
CA ALA A 109 7.88 28.71 16.80
C ALA A 109 6.80 28.85 15.72
N LEU A 110 6.97 28.23 14.55
CA LEU A 110 6.02 28.23 13.44
C LEU A 110 4.82 27.27 13.66
N GLU A 111 4.84 26.37 14.65
CA GLU A 111 3.70 25.49 14.97
C GLU A 111 2.44 26.27 15.43
N TRP A 112 2.56 27.56 15.78
CA TRP A 112 1.44 28.35 16.25
C TRP A 112 0.44 28.63 15.14
N SER A 113 -0.84 28.55 15.47
CA SER A 113 -1.94 28.67 14.49
C SER A 113 -1.90 29.91 13.61
N ARG A 114 -1.37 31.06 14.12
CA ARG A 114 -1.24 32.29 13.33
C ARG A 114 -0.23 32.18 12.17
N TYR A 115 0.66 31.17 12.20
CA TYR A 115 1.65 30.92 11.15
C TYR A 115 1.34 29.69 10.30
N ALA A 116 0.11 29.20 10.33
CA ALA A 116 -0.30 28.04 9.54
C ALA A 116 -0.02 28.19 8.03
N TYR A 117 -0.02 29.41 7.50
CA TYR A 117 0.34 29.71 6.12
C TYR A 117 1.85 29.46 5.81
N ARG A 118 2.69 29.30 6.84
CA ARG A 118 4.13 29.00 6.74
C ARG A 118 4.45 27.52 7.01
N GLU A 119 3.48 26.64 6.87
CA GLU A 119 3.67 25.20 7.14
C GLU A 119 4.83 24.61 6.32
N LYS A 120 5.00 25.03 5.07
CA LYS A 120 6.12 24.59 4.23
C LYS A 120 7.48 25.02 4.80
N ASP A 121 7.57 26.23 5.36
CA ASP A 121 8.80 26.72 6.00
C ASP A 121 9.07 25.91 7.28
N MET A 122 8.05 25.66 8.09
CA MET A 122 8.14 24.83 9.28
C MET A 122 8.69 23.43 8.95
N LEU A 123 8.13 22.75 7.95
CA LEU A 123 8.60 21.44 7.50
C LEU A 123 10.04 21.50 6.98
N LYS A 124 10.41 22.57 6.27
CA LYS A 124 11.79 22.83 5.82
C LYS A 124 12.75 22.90 7.00
N TYR A 125 12.41 23.62 8.06
CA TYR A 125 13.29 23.79 9.21
C TYR A 125 13.40 22.50 10.04
N TYR A 126 12.32 21.73 10.20
CA TYR A 126 12.42 20.38 10.79
C TYR A 126 13.38 19.48 9.99
N ARG A 127 13.24 19.47 8.67
CA ARG A 127 14.14 18.68 7.80
C ARG A 127 15.59 19.16 7.90
N MET A 128 15.82 20.47 7.90
CA MET A 128 17.15 21.07 8.07
C MET A 128 17.79 20.61 9.39
N GLY A 129 17.10 20.71 10.50
CA GLY A 129 17.60 20.27 11.80
C GLY A 129 17.91 18.77 11.82
N LEU A 130 16.99 17.94 11.31
CA LEU A 130 17.12 16.47 11.30
C LEU A 130 18.24 15.95 10.39
N THR A 131 18.66 16.69 9.37
CA THR A 131 19.82 16.31 8.54
C THR A 131 21.14 16.45 9.29
N ARG A 132 21.20 17.27 10.32
CA ARG A 132 22.41 17.56 11.11
C ARG A 132 22.40 16.88 12.48
N LYS A 133 21.23 16.76 13.10
CA LYS A 133 21.06 16.17 14.42
C LYS A 133 19.87 15.23 14.42
N ASP A 134 20.14 13.95 14.64
CA ASP A 134 19.08 12.95 14.72
C ASP A 134 18.43 12.98 16.11
N ASP A 135 17.33 13.71 16.22
CA ASP A 135 16.53 13.87 17.42
C ASP A 135 15.17 13.19 17.26
N SER A 136 14.92 12.15 18.04
CA SER A 136 13.67 11.36 17.95
C SER A 136 12.43 12.18 18.30
N THR A 137 12.53 13.15 19.20
CA THR A 137 11.39 14.00 19.59
C THR A 137 11.03 14.95 18.46
N MET A 138 12.03 15.59 17.85
CA MET A 138 11.84 16.48 16.72
C MET A 138 11.38 15.72 15.48
N ARG A 139 11.91 14.51 15.27
CA ARG A 139 11.47 13.60 14.21
C ARG A 139 10.00 13.20 14.37
N LEU A 140 9.57 12.90 15.59
CA LEU A 140 8.16 12.61 15.89
C LEU A 140 7.26 13.80 15.56
N LYS A 141 7.63 15.01 15.98
CA LYS A 141 6.89 16.24 15.66
C LYS A 141 6.82 16.48 14.15
N TYR A 142 7.95 16.37 13.47
CA TYR A 142 8.01 16.48 12.00
C TYR A 142 7.06 15.50 11.32
N ALA A 143 7.10 14.23 11.71
CA ALA A 143 6.22 13.20 11.19
C ALA A 143 4.73 13.50 11.46
N MET A 144 4.40 14.04 12.65
CA MET A 144 3.03 14.45 12.99
C MET A 144 2.49 15.55 12.08
N HIS A 145 3.32 16.50 11.68
CA HIS A 145 2.93 17.54 10.74
C HIS A 145 2.78 16.99 9.32
N LEU A 146 3.71 16.16 8.85
CA LEU A 146 3.61 15.48 7.55
C LEU A 146 2.34 14.63 7.42
N ALA A 147 1.93 13.95 8.50
CA ALA A 147 0.75 13.07 8.51
C ALA A 147 -0.59 13.83 8.49
N ARG A 148 -0.61 15.16 8.40
CA ARG A 148 -1.83 15.97 8.24
C ARG A 148 -2.34 15.97 6.81
N HIS A 149 -1.48 15.71 5.84
CA HIS A 149 -1.81 15.74 4.41
C HIS A 149 -1.50 14.40 3.75
N LYS A 150 -2.39 13.97 2.86
CA LYS A 150 -2.25 12.72 2.13
C LYS A 150 -0.95 12.68 1.31
N GLU A 151 -0.59 13.80 0.68
CA GLU A 151 0.58 13.94 -0.21
C GLU A 151 1.91 13.71 0.51
N THR A 152 1.97 14.01 1.81
CA THR A 152 3.17 13.85 2.65
C THR A 152 3.12 12.62 3.54
N SER A 153 2.04 11.81 3.47
CA SER A 153 1.86 10.63 4.31
C SER A 153 2.95 9.58 4.12
N GLN A 154 3.46 9.40 2.90
CA GLN A 154 4.56 8.47 2.65
C GLN A 154 5.86 8.90 3.35
N GLU A 155 6.19 10.20 3.33
CA GLU A 155 7.34 10.73 4.08
C GLU A 155 7.11 10.61 5.60
N ALA A 156 5.88 10.86 6.06
CA ALA A 156 5.51 10.69 7.47
C ALA A 156 5.78 9.26 7.96
N ILE A 157 5.43 8.25 7.18
CA ILE A 157 5.68 6.83 7.50
C ILE A 157 7.16 6.60 7.75
N VAL A 158 8.02 7.04 6.83
CA VAL A 158 9.48 6.88 6.98
C VAL A 158 9.99 7.55 8.27
N GLN A 159 9.46 8.73 8.63
CA GLN A 159 9.90 9.41 9.84
C GLN A 159 9.40 8.71 11.12
N TYR A 160 8.16 8.18 11.13
CA TYR A 160 7.66 7.40 12.25
C TYR A 160 8.41 6.09 12.43
N ASP A 161 8.75 5.38 11.34
CA ASP A 161 9.53 4.15 11.40
C ASP A 161 10.90 4.41 12.01
N ASN A 162 11.60 5.48 11.63
CA ASN A 162 12.86 5.89 12.25
C ASN A 162 12.72 6.21 13.76
N VAL A 163 11.55 6.68 14.22
CA VAL A 163 11.28 6.82 15.67
C VAL A 163 11.11 5.45 16.31
N LEU A 164 10.39 4.52 15.67
CA LEU A 164 10.13 3.18 16.19
C LEU A 164 11.38 2.30 16.24
N ASP A 165 12.36 2.52 15.35
CA ASP A 165 13.67 1.84 15.42
C ASP A 165 14.36 2.03 16.78
N ARG A 166 14.16 3.19 17.42
CA ARG A 166 14.72 3.51 18.74
C ARG A 166 13.74 3.31 19.88
N GLN A 167 12.45 3.49 19.61
CA GLN A 167 11.36 3.43 20.57
C GLN A 167 10.24 2.53 20.06
N PRO A 168 10.43 1.18 19.98
CA PRO A 168 9.50 0.26 19.32
C PRO A 168 8.07 0.25 19.89
N ARG A 169 7.87 0.81 21.09
CA ARG A 169 6.56 0.89 21.75
C ARG A 169 6.04 2.33 21.88
N ASN A 170 6.56 3.26 21.07
CA ASN A 170 6.10 4.65 21.12
C ASN A 170 4.64 4.74 20.63
N PRO A 171 3.66 5.06 21.52
CA PRO A 171 2.25 5.06 21.15
C PRO A 171 1.87 6.17 20.16
N GLU A 172 2.56 7.32 20.21
CA GLU A 172 2.29 8.43 19.31
C GLU A 172 2.81 8.14 17.90
N ALA A 173 3.96 7.47 17.79
CA ALA A 173 4.47 7.02 16.49
C ALA A 173 3.54 5.99 15.85
N HIS A 174 3.10 4.99 16.61
CA HIS A 174 2.12 4.02 16.13
C HIS A 174 0.77 4.68 15.76
N ARG A 175 0.31 5.65 16.54
CA ARG A 175 -0.90 6.41 16.24
C ARG A 175 -0.75 7.21 14.95
N GLY A 176 0.40 7.82 14.74
CA GLY A 176 0.72 8.56 13.52
C GLY A 176 0.77 7.66 12.29
N LEU A 177 1.42 6.50 12.40
CA LEU A 177 1.43 5.48 11.33
C LEU A 177 0.03 4.99 10.98
N ALA A 178 -0.81 4.73 11.99
CA ALA A 178 -2.19 4.33 11.76
C ALA A 178 -2.94 5.34 10.88
N LYS A 179 -2.79 6.63 11.16
CA LYS A 179 -3.40 7.70 10.36
C LYS A 179 -2.79 7.81 8.96
N ALA A 180 -1.47 7.77 8.85
CA ALA A 180 -0.77 7.89 7.57
C ALA A 180 -1.13 6.74 6.63
N TYR A 181 -1.18 5.50 7.12
CA TYR A 181 -1.60 4.35 6.34
C TYR A 181 -3.09 4.41 5.96
N ALA A 182 -3.95 4.93 6.85
CA ALA A 182 -5.37 5.15 6.52
C ALA A 182 -5.55 6.15 5.37
N TRP A 183 -4.79 7.24 5.36
CA TRP A 183 -4.77 8.20 4.25
C TRP A 183 -4.39 7.58 2.92
N LEU A 184 -3.48 6.60 2.93
CA LEU A 184 -3.04 5.86 1.75
C LEU A 184 -3.96 4.70 1.38
N GLY A 185 -5.04 4.46 2.15
CA GLY A 185 -5.98 3.37 1.93
C GLY A 185 -5.46 1.99 2.37
N ASN A 186 -4.31 1.94 3.03
CA ASN A 186 -3.76 0.69 3.57
C ASN A 186 -4.36 0.39 4.95
N ASN A 187 -5.59 -0.11 4.94
CA ASN A 187 -6.36 -0.35 6.16
C ASN A 187 -5.74 -1.41 7.07
N ASP A 188 -5.01 -2.38 6.51
CA ASP A 188 -4.35 -3.44 7.28
C ASP A 188 -3.21 -2.89 8.13
N GLN A 189 -2.36 -2.08 7.53
CA GLN A 189 -1.27 -1.38 8.20
C GLN A 189 -1.81 -0.43 9.26
N ALA A 190 -2.80 0.36 8.87
CA ALA A 190 -3.44 1.31 9.75
C ALA A 190 -4.06 0.64 10.98
N LEU A 191 -4.76 -0.50 10.82
CA LEU A 191 -5.33 -1.26 11.94
C LEU A 191 -4.26 -1.90 12.81
N TYR A 192 -3.19 -2.42 12.21
CA TYR A 192 -2.05 -2.98 12.94
C TYR A 192 -1.44 -1.94 13.89
N HIS A 193 -1.06 -0.77 13.35
CA HIS A 193 -0.46 0.29 14.15
C HIS A 193 -1.45 0.91 15.14
N ALA A 194 -2.74 1.00 14.81
CA ALA A 194 -3.75 1.44 15.77
C ALA A 194 -3.88 0.50 16.98
N ASN A 195 -3.77 -0.82 16.77
CA ASN A 195 -3.77 -1.80 17.84
C ASN A 195 -2.51 -1.71 18.71
N LEU A 196 -1.32 -1.53 18.12
CA LEU A 196 -0.08 -1.33 18.86
C LEU A 196 -0.10 -0.03 19.67
N ALA A 197 -0.63 1.06 19.12
CA ALA A 197 -0.81 2.31 19.83
C ALA A 197 -1.73 2.12 21.05
N ARG A 198 -2.85 1.39 20.90
CA ARG A 198 -3.77 1.05 22.00
C ARG A 198 -3.10 0.23 23.08
N GLN A 199 -2.31 -0.80 22.72
CA GLN A 199 -1.62 -1.66 23.68
C GLN A 199 -0.56 -0.91 24.48
N SER A 200 0.06 0.11 23.87
CA SER A 200 1.13 0.89 24.46
C SER A 200 0.63 2.14 25.22
N ALA A 201 -0.59 2.58 24.97
CA ALA A 201 -1.17 3.77 25.60
C ALA A 201 -1.85 3.41 26.92
N ARG A 202 -1.74 4.28 27.94
CA ARG A 202 -2.48 4.14 29.21
C ARG A 202 -3.98 4.30 29.05
N ARG A 203 -4.41 5.06 28.05
CA ARG A 203 -5.82 5.29 27.68
C ARG A 203 -5.91 5.40 26.16
N GLU A 204 -6.89 4.71 25.57
CA GLU A 204 -7.13 4.79 24.12
C GLU A 204 -7.57 6.20 23.71
N PRO A 205 -6.87 6.90 22.80
CA PRO A 205 -7.32 8.16 22.24
C PRO A 205 -8.60 7.96 21.42
N GLY A 206 -9.59 8.88 21.58
CA GLY A 206 -10.87 8.74 20.91
C GLY A 206 -10.79 8.74 19.37
N ASP A 207 -9.81 9.42 18.80
CA ASP A 207 -9.56 9.42 17.36
C ASP A 207 -9.08 8.04 16.84
N LEU A 208 -8.35 7.26 17.64
CA LEU A 208 -8.00 5.88 17.29
C LEU A 208 -9.19 4.94 17.34
N THR A 209 -10.09 5.13 18.29
CA THR A 209 -11.32 4.33 18.38
C THR A 209 -12.16 4.51 17.12
N THR A 210 -12.39 5.77 16.69
CA THR A 210 -13.11 6.07 15.45
C THR A 210 -12.40 5.51 14.23
N LEU A 211 -11.08 5.75 14.12
CA LEU A 211 -10.27 5.26 13.02
C LEU A 211 -10.34 3.72 12.91
N ARG A 212 -10.23 2.99 14.04
CA ARG A 212 -10.36 1.53 14.05
C ARG A 212 -11.76 1.07 13.64
N GLN A 213 -12.81 1.72 14.12
CA GLN A 213 -14.18 1.41 13.72
C GLN A 213 -14.37 1.59 12.21
N ASP A 214 -13.85 2.67 11.63
CA ASP A 214 -13.95 2.91 10.19
C ASP A 214 -13.18 1.86 9.37
N MET A 215 -12.04 1.41 9.87
CA MET A 215 -11.26 0.33 9.23
C MET A 215 -11.88 -1.05 9.37
N LEU A 216 -12.60 -1.29 10.46
CA LEU A 216 -13.30 -2.54 10.68
C LEU A 216 -14.59 -2.64 9.85
N LYS A 217 -15.17 -1.52 9.40
CA LYS A 217 -16.36 -1.49 8.53
C LYS A 217 -16.22 -2.27 7.21
N GLY A 218 -15.02 -2.64 6.78
CA GLY A 218 -14.78 -3.50 5.62
C GLY A 218 -14.37 -4.92 5.98
N ARG A 219 -14.39 -5.27 7.28
CA ARG A 219 -13.99 -6.57 7.81
C ARG A 219 -15.11 -7.26 8.59
N GLU A 220 -16.32 -6.75 8.45
CA GLU A 220 -17.49 -7.37 9.04
C GLU A 220 -17.67 -8.78 8.46
N PRO A 221 -18.16 -9.72 9.24
CA PRO A 221 -18.46 -11.05 8.73
C PRO A 221 -19.36 -10.96 7.51
N THR A 222 -19.07 -11.73 6.50
CA THR A 222 -19.90 -11.81 5.29
C THR A 222 -20.37 -13.21 5.04
N VAL A 223 -21.56 -13.33 4.47
CA VAL A 223 -22.05 -14.56 3.84
C VAL A 223 -22.34 -14.26 2.39
N GLU A 224 -21.84 -15.10 1.52
CA GLU A 224 -21.98 -14.97 0.06
C GLU A 224 -22.74 -16.19 -0.48
N GLY A 225 -23.77 -15.97 -1.28
CA GLY A 225 -24.27 -16.96 -2.20
C GLY A 225 -23.35 -16.99 -3.43
N VAL A 226 -22.92 -18.16 -3.84
CA VAL A 226 -21.97 -18.36 -4.95
C VAL A 226 -22.64 -19.18 -6.04
N ILE A 227 -22.58 -18.72 -7.28
CA ILE A 227 -22.93 -19.48 -8.47
C ILE A 227 -21.81 -19.38 -9.49
N GLY A 228 -21.41 -20.51 -10.05
CA GLY A 228 -20.43 -20.59 -11.13
C GLY A 228 -21.00 -21.42 -12.27
N VAL A 229 -20.82 -20.99 -13.49
CA VAL A 229 -21.19 -21.72 -14.70
C VAL A 229 -19.98 -21.77 -15.62
N LEU A 230 -19.69 -22.97 -16.13
CA LEU A 230 -18.61 -23.22 -17.09
C LEU A 230 -19.19 -23.83 -18.34
N ALA A 231 -18.87 -23.34 -19.51
CA ALA A 231 -19.23 -23.90 -20.79
C ALA A 231 -18.01 -23.99 -21.71
N GLN A 232 -17.69 -25.18 -22.15
CA GLN A 232 -16.62 -25.50 -23.08
C GLN A 232 -17.13 -26.53 -24.08
N PRO A 233 -17.82 -26.11 -25.17
CA PRO A 233 -18.61 -26.99 -26.02
C PRO A 233 -17.80 -27.77 -27.06
N LYS A 234 -16.52 -27.47 -27.27
CA LYS A 234 -15.74 -28.02 -28.39
C LYS A 234 -15.12 -29.38 -28.05
N LYS A 235 -15.46 -30.43 -28.81
CA LYS A 235 -14.80 -31.75 -28.71
C LYS A 235 -13.34 -31.67 -29.19
N PRO A 236 -12.42 -32.46 -28.64
CA PRO A 236 -12.62 -33.50 -27.60
C PRO A 236 -12.60 -32.95 -26.16
N PHE A 237 -12.44 -31.64 -25.96
CA PHE A 237 -12.34 -30.98 -24.67
C PHE A 237 -13.68 -30.50 -24.11
N GLU A 238 -14.77 -31.15 -24.50
CA GLU A 238 -16.11 -30.77 -24.04
C GLU A 238 -16.27 -30.90 -22.52
N LEU A 239 -16.69 -29.80 -21.89
CA LEU A 239 -16.94 -29.73 -20.46
C LEU A 239 -17.98 -28.63 -20.16
N PHE A 240 -19.02 -29.01 -19.45
CA PHE A 240 -19.97 -28.08 -18.86
C PHE A 240 -19.99 -28.28 -17.35
N GLY A 241 -20.26 -27.21 -16.61
CA GLY A 241 -20.33 -27.30 -15.16
C GLY A 241 -21.16 -26.18 -14.56
N VAL A 242 -21.83 -26.55 -13.45
CA VAL A 242 -22.51 -25.60 -12.56
C VAL A 242 -22.03 -25.86 -11.13
N ARG A 243 -21.70 -24.81 -10.43
CA ARG A 243 -21.33 -24.78 -9.03
C ARG A 243 -22.26 -23.83 -8.28
N ILE A 244 -22.85 -24.27 -7.20
CA ILE A 244 -23.72 -23.47 -6.35
C ILE A 244 -23.31 -23.70 -4.90
N GLY A 245 -23.13 -22.65 -4.15
CA GLY A 245 -22.68 -22.76 -2.78
C GLY A 245 -22.91 -21.51 -1.94
N SER A 246 -22.42 -21.60 -0.72
CA SER A 246 -22.39 -20.50 0.22
C SER A 246 -20.99 -20.38 0.80
N ARG A 247 -20.51 -19.16 0.90
CA ARG A 247 -19.20 -18.81 1.47
C ARG A 247 -19.40 -17.87 2.65
N GLY A 248 -18.88 -18.26 3.81
CA GLY A 248 -18.76 -17.40 4.98
C GLY A 248 -17.33 -16.88 5.13
N LYS A 249 -17.17 -15.62 5.45
CA LYS A 249 -15.88 -15.00 5.76
C LYS A 249 -15.96 -14.28 7.09
N VAL A 250 -14.96 -14.51 7.96
CA VAL A 250 -14.87 -13.89 9.27
C VAL A 250 -13.41 -13.62 9.64
N ASP A 251 -13.15 -12.47 10.24
CA ASP A 251 -11.88 -12.15 10.87
C ASP A 251 -11.90 -12.68 12.31
N LEU A 252 -11.25 -13.83 12.56
CA LEU A 252 -11.16 -14.42 13.90
C LEU A 252 -10.30 -13.56 14.83
N THR A 253 -9.31 -12.91 14.28
CA THR A 253 -8.45 -11.92 14.94
C THR A 253 -8.13 -10.78 13.98
N PRO A 254 -7.57 -9.64 14.43
CA PRO A 254 -7.09 -8.60 13.51
C PRO A 254 -6.06 -9.09 12.47
N PHE A 255 -5.48 -10.26 12.71
CA PHE A 255 -4.42 -10.84 11.87
C PHE A 255 -4.83 -12.10 11.14
N THR A 256 -6.01 -12.64 11.40
CA THR A 256 -6.44 -13.92 10.85
C THR A 256 -7.84 -13.81 10.27
N THR A 257 -7.94 -13.98 8.95
CA THR A 257 -9.20 -14.08 8.23
C THR A 257 -9.44 -15.53 7.86
N THR A 258 -10.61 -16.08 8.22
CA THR A 258 -11.03 -17.43 7.86
C THR A 258 -12.19 -17.36 6.88
N THR A 259 -12.14 -18.20 5.86
CA THR A 259 -13.18 -18.35 4.85
C THR A 259 -13.59 -19.82 4.81
N LEU A 260 -14.87 -20.08 4.87
CA LEU A 260 -15.44 -21.41 4.70
C LEU A 260 -16.45 -21.36 3.55
N GLU A 261 -16.28 -22.23 2.57
CA GLU A 261 -17.24 -22.36 1.47
C GLU A 261 -17.70 -23.82 1.37
N VAL A 262 -18.99 -24.01 1.17
CA VAL A 262 -19.61 -25.30 0.99
C VAL A 262 -20.67 -25.20 -0.10
N GLY A 263 -20.78 -26.24 -0.90
CA GLY A 263 -21.79 -26.27 -1.97
C GLY A 263 -21.85 -27.59 -2.72
N SER A 264 -22.52 -27.54 -3.84
CA SER A 264 -22.62 -28.61 -4.81
C SER A 264 -22.10 -28.20 -6.17
N GLU A 265 -21.61 -29.17 -6.90
CA GLU A 265 -21.09 -29.00 -8.27
C GLU A 265 -21.64 -30.15 -9.15
N HIS A 266 -21.95 -29.79 -10.37
CA HIS A 266 -22.41 -30.71 -11.38
C HIS A 266 -21.65 -30.46 -12.67
N PHE A 267 -20.96 -31.49 -13.17
CA PHE A 267 -20.19 -31.44 -14.41
C PHE A 267 -20.75 -32.46 -15.39
N TRP A 268 -20.74 -32.14 -16.68
CA TRP A 268 -21.18 -33.06 -17.74
C TRP A 268 -20.48 -32.76 -19.08
N ASN A 269 -20.53 -33.73 -19.94
CA ASN A 269 -20.28 -33.64 -21.38
C ASN A 269 -21.40 -34.36 -22.15
N SER A 270 -21.23 -34.58 -23.44
CA SER A 270 -22.23 -35.29 -24.27
C SER A 270 -22.47 -36.76 -23.86
N SER A 271 -21.64 -37.37 -23.05
CA SER A 271 -21.64 -38.80 -22.74
C SER A 271 -21.75 -39.14 -21.26
N GLU A 272 -21.25 -38.26 -20.39
CA GLU A 272 -21.14 -38.54 -18.95
C GLU A 272 -21.52 -37.32 -18.11
N ASN A 273 -21.95 -37.57 -16.89
CA ASN A 273 -22.16 -36.52 -15.90
C ASN A 273 -21.70 -36.97 -14.52
N LEU A 274 -21.48 -36.01 -13.63
CA LEU A 274 -21.05 -36.24 -12.26
C LEU A 274 -21.53 -35.11 -11.36
N THR A 275 -22.15 -35.46 -10.24
CA THR A 275 -22.56 -34.48 -9.22
C THR A 275 -21.84 -34.81 -7.92
N GLY A 276 -21.36 -33.80 -7.25
CA GLY A 276 -20.70 -33.90 -5.95
C GLY A 276 -20.90 -32.67 -5.09
N GLY A 277 -20.53 -32.79 -3.83
CA GLY A 277 -20.37 -31.64 -2.95
C GLY A 277 -18.92 -31.15 -2.96
N TYR A 278 -18.71 -29.92 -2.54
CA TYR A 278 -17.38 -29.40 -2.28
C TYR A 278 -17.33 -28.65 -0.95
N LEU A 279 -16.13 -28.61 -0.37
CA LEU A 279 -15.83 -27.92 0.86
C LEU A 279 -14.48 -27.20 0.67
N SER A 280 -14.43 -25.89 0.92
CA SER A 280 -13.19 -25.11 0.87
C SER A 280 -12.98 -24.38 2.19
N LEU A 281 -11.78 -24.49 2.75
CA LEU A 281 -11.33 -23.77 3.93
C LEU A 281 -10.16 -22.90 3.55
N GLY A 282 -10.33 -21.59 3.67
CA GLY A 282 -9.28 -20.59 3.49
C GLY A 282 -8.87 -19.96 4.82
N ASN A 283 -7.59 -19.77 5.02
CA ASN A 283 -7.04 -18.96 6.11
C ASN A 283 -5.99 -18.01 5.57
N GLN A 284 -6.10 -16.74 5.93
CA GLN A 284 -5.10 -15.74 5.71
C GLN A 284 -4.56 -15.27 7.06
N ILE A 285 -3.27 -15.45 7.30
CA ILE A 285 -2.59 -15.06 8.54
C ILE A 285 -1.62 -13.94 8.22
N ARG A 286 -1.79 -12.77 8.84
CA ARG A 286 -0.90 -11.62 8.71
C ARG A 286 0.04 -11.60 9.90
N PHE A 287 1.33 -11.80 9.67
CA PHE A 287 2.35 -11.75 10.73
C PHE A 287 2.69 -10.31 11.09
N ASN A 288 2.73 -9.46 10.09
CA ASN A 288 2.92 -8.02 10.17
C ASN A 288 2.37 -7.39 8.88
N PRO A 289 2.42 -6.07 8.74
CA PRO A 289 1.90 -5.39 7.55
C PRO A 289 2.49 -5.86 6.21
N SER A 290 3.76 -6.22 6.22
CA SER A 290 4.47 -6.63 5.00
C SER A 290 4.42 -8.13 4.74
N ASN A 291 4.00 -8.94 5.71
CA ASN A 291 4.14 -10.39 5.61
C ASN A 291 2.83 -11.11 5.96
N ARG A 292 2.35 -11.91 5.04
CA ARG A 292 1.18 -12.76 5.25
C ARG A 292 1.41 -14.18 4.73
N PHE A 293 0.62 -15.09 5.22
CA PHE A 293 0.52 -16.47 4.76
C PHE A 293 -0.92 -16.79 4.41
N ASP A 294 -1.15 -17.26 3.20
CA ASP A 294 -2.44 -17.65 2.68
C ASP A 294 -2.48 -19.17 2.51
N MET A 295 -3.51 -19.81 3.05
CA MET A 295 -3.76 -21.24 2.94
C MET A 295 -5.16 -21.45 2.41
N ILE A 296 -5.31 -22.30 1.41
CA ILE A 296 -6.60 -22.79 0.93
C ILE A 296 -6.52 -24.32 0.84
N LEU A 297 -7.48 -24.99 1.46
CA LEU A 297 -7.71 -26.42 1.33
C LEU A 297 -9.10 -26.61 0.74
N GLU A 298 -9.20 -27.32 -0.36
CA GLU A 298 -10.46 -27.54 -1.05
C GLU A 298 -10.64 -29.04 -1.36
N TYR A 299 -11.79 -29.58 -0.97
CA TYR A 299 -12.17 -30.95 -1.25
C TYR A 299 -13.38 -30.98 -2.16
N HIS A 300 -13.28 -31.74 -3.25
CA HIS A 300 -14.34 -31.95 -4.22
C HIS A 300 -14.79 -33.39 -4.21
N GLY A 301 -16.09 -33.59 -4.08
CA GLY A 301 -16.70 -34.92 -4.16
C GLY A 301 -17.04 -35.36 -5.59
N ALA A 302 -16.96 -34.45 -6.57
CA ALA A 302 -17.24 -34.77 -7.97
C ALA A 302 -16.15 -35.61 -8.65
N PRO A 303 -14.82 -35.43 -8.40
CA PRO A 303 -13.82 -36.35 -8.93
C PRO A 303 -14.04 -37.80 -8.43
N ARG A 304 -13.86 -38.77 -9.31
CA ARG A 304 -14.01 -40.21 -9.01
C ARG A 304 -12.83 -40.78 -8.20
N GLY A 305 -11.86 -40.00 -7.85
CA GLY A 305 -10.67 -40.32 -7.05
C GLY A 305 -10.46 -39.36 -5.90
N ASP A 306 -9.19 -39.08 -5.58
CA ASP A 306 -8.82 -38.07 -4.58
C ASP A 306 -9.24 -36.65 -5.02
N GLY A 307 -10.17 -36.05 -4.27
CA GLY A 307 -10.77 -34.74 -4.53
C GLY A 307 -10.06 -33.58 -3.88
N LEU A 308 -8.81 -33.73 -3.42
CA LEU A 308 -8.10 -32.68 -2.69
C LEU A 308 -7.34 -31.74 -3.63
N ALA A 309 -7.64 -30.44 -3.51
CA ALA A 309 -6.84 -29.32 -4.01
C ALA A 309 -6.33 -28.47 -2.85
N TYR A 310 -5.23 -27.76 -3.05
CA TYR A 310 -4.68 -26.88 -2.03
C TYR A 310 -3.84 -25.76 -2.64
N LYS A 311 -3.71 -24.67 -1.88
CA LYS A 311 -2.78 -23.58 -2.13
C LYS A 311 -2.17 -23.13 -0.81
N PHE A 312 -0.85 -23.00 -0.80
CA PHE A 312 -0.10 -22.36 0.27
C PHE A 312 0.77 -21.29 -0.36
N GLU A 313 0.68 -20.07 0.13
CA GLU A 313 1.41 -18.93 -0.41
C GLU A 313 1.87 -18.04 0.75
N TYR A 314 3.15 -17.70 0.73
CA TYR A 314 3.67 -16.64 1.58
C TYR A 314 3.78 -15.37 0.73
N ALA A 315 3.39 -14.22 1.28
CA ALA A 315 3.53 -12.94 0.60
C ALA A 315 4.36 -11.99 1.44
N HIS A 316 5.36 -11.40 0.81
CA HIS A 316 6.11 -10.26 1.32
C HIS A 316 5.82 -9.04 0.45
N GLU A 317 5.28 -7.99 1.06
CA GLU A 317 4.96 -6.71 0.41
C GLU A 317 5.96 -5.65 0.88
N GLY A 318 6.99 -5.39 0.06
CA GLY A 318 7.96 -4.32 0.26
C GLY A 318 7.49 -2.98 -0.33
N GLN A 319 8.30 -1.94 -0.17
CA GLN A 319 7.98 -0.61 -0.72
C GLN A 319 8.09 -0.54 -2.25
N SER A 320 9.04 -1.27 -2.84
CA SER A 320 9.35 -1.21 -4.28
C SER A 320 9.02 -2.51 -5.02
N PHE A 321 8.81 -3.59 -4.30
CA PHE A 321 8.46 -4.89 -4.88
C PHE A 321 7.70 -5.75 -3.89
N SER A 322 6.93 -6.69 -4.40
CA SER A 322 6.40 -7.80 -3.61
C SER A 322 6.86 -9.13 -4.15
N ILE A 323 6.95 -10.12 -3.29
CA ILE A 323 7.27 -11.51 -3.68
C ILE A 323 6.30 -12.47 -3.00
N ARG A 324 5.77 -13.42 -3.78
CA ARG A 324 4.77 -14.40 -3.34
C ARG A 324 5.15 -15.81 -3.77
N PRO A 325 6.10 -16.46 -3.08
CA PRO A 325 6.38 -17.88 -3.28
C PRO A 325 5.23 -18.74 -2.76
N GLY A 326 4.93 -19.80 -3.48
CA GLY A 326 3.85 -20.69 -3.11
C GLY A 326 3.93 -22.07 -3.75
N VAL A 327 3.07 -22.94 -3.27
CA VAL A 327 2.77 -24.23 -3.87
C VAL A 327 1.27 -24.39 -3.98
N LYS A 328 0.80 -24.90 -5.11
CA LYS A 328 -0.60 -25.21 -5.34
C LYS A 328 -0.78 -26.57 -6.00
N ARG A 329 -1.88 -27.21 -5.67
CA ARG A 329 -2.41 -28.38 -6.39
C ARG A 329 -3.82 -28.05 -6.80
N GLU A 330 -4.10 -28.13 -8.09
CA GLU A 330 -5.40 -27.76 -8.66
C GLU A 330 -5.87 -28.77 -9.69
N PHE A 331 -7.19 -28.88 -9.83
CA PHE A 331 -7.79 -29.70 -10.88
C PHE A 331 -7.63 -29.04 -12.25
N ARG A 332 -7.52 -29.89 -13.27
CA ARG A 332 -7.46 -29.46 -14.66
C ARG A 332 -8.87 -29.43 -15.26
N TYR A 333 -9.33 -28.23 -15.59
CA TYR A 333 -10.63 -27.99 -16.24
C TYR A 333 -10.54 -28.04 -17.77
N ASP A 334 -9.60 -28.84 -18.31
CA ASP A 334 -9.39 -28.91 -19.74
C ASP A 334 -10.47 -29.74 -20.46
N SER A 335 -10.97 -30.78 -19.79
CA SER A 335 -12.06 -31.65 -20.26
C SER A 335 -12.77 -32.31 -19.10
N PHE A 336 -13.90 -32.95 -19.36
CA PHE A 336 -14.60 -33.75 -18.34
C PHE A 336 -13.73 -34.87 -17.78
N ALA A 337 -13.02 -35.63 -18.63
CA ALA A 337 -12.14 -36.69 -18.19
C ALA A 337 -10.93 -36.13 -17.39
N ALA A 338 -10.38 -35.01 -17.80
CA ALA A 338 -9.28 -34.35 -17.05
C ALA A 338 -9.73 -33.92 -15.64
N LEU A 339 -10.93 -33.35 -15.50
CA LEU A 339 -11.45 -32.86 -14.22
C LEU A 339 -11.97 -34.02 -13.32
N ALA A 340 -12.89 -34.82 -13.84
CA ALA A 340 -13.69 -35.73 -13.06
C ALA A 340 -13.25 -37.19 -13.16
N GLY A 341 -12.39 -37.52 -14.14
CA GLY A 341 -12.04 -38.86 -14.53
C GLY A 341 -13.16 -39.54 -15.35
N SER A 342 -12.77 -40.41 -16.29
CA SER A 342 -13.67 -41.18 -17.10
C SER A 342 -13.35 -42.68 -16.95
N ARG A 343 -14.34 -43.55 -16.89
CA ARG A 343 -14.14 -45.00 -16.79
C ARG A 343 -14.23 -45.67 -18.14
N ASN A 344 -13.18 -46.37 -18.52
CA ASN A 344 -13.16 -47.20 -19.72
C ASN A 344 -12.79 -48.63 -19.34
N THR A 345 -13.66 -49.63 -19.69
CA THR A 345 -13.42 -51.07 -19.39
C THR A 345 -12.96 -51.35 -17.95
N GLY A 346 -13.52 -50.59 -16.98
CA GLY A 346 -13.18 -50.73 -15.56
C GLY A 346 -12.00 -49.93 -15.07
N GLN A 347 -11.15 -49.41 -15.95
CA GLN A 347 -10.02 -48.56 -15.60
C GLN A 347 -10.43 -47.09 -15.55
N LEU A 348 -10.01 -46.36 -14.49
CA LEU A 348 -10.16 -44.94 -14.38
C LEU A 348 -9.05 -44.26 -15.18
N LEU A 349 -9.41 -43.32 -16.05
CA LEU A 349 -8.49 -42.51 -16.85
C LEU A 349 -8.78 -41.04 -16.61
N GLY A 350 -7.73 -40.20 -16.68
CA GLY A 350 -7.86 -38.75 -16.51
C GLY A 350 -7.66 -38.33 -15.08
N LEU A 351 -8.60 -37.57 -14.50
CA LEU A 351 -8.46 -37.02 -13.15
C LEU A 351 -7.13 -36.27 -12.96
N ALA A 352 -6.87 -35.36 -13.90
CA ALA A 352 -5.59 -34.67 -13.98
C ALA A 352 -5.50 -33.53 -12.94
N ARG A 353 -4.40 -33.51 -12.23
CA ARG A 353 -4.09 -32.47 -11.23
C ARG A 353 -2.70 -31.93 -11.46
N SER A 354 -2.59 -30.62 -11.45
CA SER A 354 -1.33 -29.90 -11.56
C SER A 354 -0.82 -29.54 -10.17
N THR A 355 0.39 -29.94 -9.84
CA THR A 355 1.09 -29.50 -8.61
C THR A 355 2.23 -28.59 -9.02
N LEU A 356 2.18 -27.32 -8.64
CA LEU A 356 3.11 -26.29 -9.07
C LEU A 356 3.75 -25.59 -7.88
N PHE A 357 5.06 -25.43 -7.93
CA PHE A 357 5.83 -24.49 -7.14
C PHE A 357 5.99 -23.23 -7.99
N TYR A 358 5.71 -22.07 -7.43
CA TYR A 358 5.76 -20.81 -8.14
C TYR A 358 6.22 -19.67 -7.24
N SER A 359 6.62 -18.56 -7.84
CA SER A 359 6.87 -17.33 -7.11
C SER A 359 6.45 -16.15 -7.98
N THR A 360 5.46 -15.38 -7.55
CA THR A 360 5.11 -14.13 -8.23
C THR A 360 5.94 -12.99 -7.66
N VAL A 361 6.66 -12.29 -8.53
CA VAL A 361 7.36 -11.05 -8.20
C VAL A 361 6.62 -9.91 -8.88
N THR A 362 6.19 -8.93 -8.08
CA THR A 362 5.49 -7.74 -8.55
C THR A 362 6.36 -6.52 -8.31
N PHE A 363 6.54 -5.67 -9.31
CA PHE A 363 7.29 -4.42 -9.20
C PHE A 363 6.87 -3.41 -10.27
N ASP A 364 7.20 -2.14 -10.04
CA ASP A 364 6.95 -1.07 -11.00
C ASP A 364 8.22 -0.71 -11.76
N ALA A 365 8.16 -0.75 -13.10
CA ALA A 365 9.21 -0.29 -14.01
C ALA A 365 8.77 1.03 -14.65
N GLY A 366 9.03 2.14 -13.98
CA GLY A 366 8.50 3.45 -14.34
C GLY A 366 6.98 3.50 -14.17
N SER A 367 6.23 3.69 -15.26
CA SER A 367 4.77 3.68 -15.24
C SER A 367 4.15 2.30 -15.50
N VAL A 368 4.97 1.28 -15.77
CA VAL A 368 4.50 -0.07 -16.06
C VAL A 368 4.51 -0.91 -14.79
N HIS A 369 3.37 -1.46 -14.42
CA HIS A 369 3.24 -2.45 -13.37
C HIS A 369 3.48 -3.85 -13.93
N LEU A 370 4.38 -4.62 -13.33
CA LEU A 370 4.82 -5.93 -13.80
C LEU A 370 4.60 -7.00 -12.74
N ASP A 371 3.92 -8.08 -13.13
CA ASP A 371 3.86 -9.35 -12.41
C ASP A 371 4.62 -10.40 -13.22
N VAL A 372 5.59 -11.07 -12.59
CA VAL A 372 6.39 -12.14 -13.20
C VAL A 372 6.27 -13.38 -12.34
N THR A 373 5.76 -14.47 -12.89
CA THR A 373 5.49 -15.72 -12.16
C THR A 373 6.12 -16.93 -12.85
N PRO A 374 7.40 -17.23 -12.62
CA PRO A 374 7.97 -18.52 -12.96
C PRO A 374 7.32 -19.62 -12.12
N PHE A 375 7.15 -20.79 -12.74
CA PHE A 375 6.64 -21.97 -12.06
C PHE A 375 7.27 -23.26 -12.60
N ALA A 376 7.32 -24.28 -11.74
CA ALA A 376 7.73 -25.62 -12.10
C ALA A 376 6.96 -26.64 -11.26
N GLY A 377 6.72 -27.81 -11.81
CA GLY A 377 6.02 -28.88 -11.12
C GLY A 377 5.67 -30.03 -12.04
N TRP A 378 4.55 -30.66 -11.79
CA TRP A 378 4.11 -31.81 -12.57
C TRP A 378 2.58 -31.94 -12.60
N VAL A 379 2.10 -32.63 -13.60
CA VAL A 379 0.72 -33.07 -13.71
C VAL A 379 0.66 -34.57 -13.43
N THR A 380 -0.18 -34.97 -12.48
CA THR A 380 -0.57 -36.37 -12.27
C THR A 380 -1.90 -36.65 -12.92
N SER A 381 -2.06 -37.80 -13.53
CA SER A 381 -3.32 -38.24 -14.15
C SER A 381 -3.47 -39.73 -13.97
N GLU A 382 -4.68 -40.18 -13.63
CA GLU A 382 -4.97 -41.62 -13.51
C GLU A 382 -4.80 -42.31 -14.87
N GLY A 383 -4.08 -43.41 -14.87
CA GLY A 383 -3.81 -44.22 -16.06
C GLY A 383 -2.70 -43.67 -16.98
N LEU A 384 -2.03 -42.59 -16.61
CA LEU A 384 -0.89 -42.02 -17.34
C LEU A 384 0.32 -41.79 -16.42
N SER A 385 1.50 -41.68 -17.02
CA SER A 385 2.72 -41.25 -16.32
C SER A 385 2.58 -39.81 -15.83
N SER A 386 3.29 -39.48 -14.74
CA SER A 386 3.45 -38.09 -14.32
C SER A 386 4.17 -37.30 -15.41
N ASN A 387 3.73 -36.08 -15.65
CA ASN A 387 4.23 -35.21 -16.71
C ASN A 387 4.78 -33.91 -16.14
N ASP A 388 6.05 -33.65 -16.35
CA ASP A 388 6.69 -32.44 -15.86
C ASP A 388 6.11 -31.19 -16.55
N GLN A 389 5.98 -30.12 -15.79
CA GLN A 389 5.46 -28.84 -16.24
C GLN A 389 6.36 -27.71 -15.73
N ILE A 390 6.84 -26.87 -16.65
CA ILE A 390 7.59 -25.65 -16.33
C ILE A 390 7.07 -24.49 -17.15
N GLY A 391 7.09 -23.30 -16.61
CA GLY A 391 6.60 -22.14 -17.35
C GLY A 391 6.85 -20.80 -16.70
N LEU A 392 6.34 -19.79 -17.38
CA LEU A 392 6.42 -18.39 -16.99
C LEU A 392 5.15 -17.68 -17.37
N ASP A 393 4.50 -17.07 -16.39
CA ASP A 393 3.42 -16.12 -16.61
C ASP A 393 3.94 -14.70 -16.37
N LEU A 394 3.63 -13.78 -17.28
CA LEU A 394 3.94 -12.36 -17.14
C LEU A 394 2.69 -11.54 -17.40
N LYS A 395 2.43 -10.56 -16.55
CA LYS A 395 1.45 -9.51 -16.77
C LYS A 395 2.14 -8.16 -16.68
N ALA A 396 2.01 -7.36 -17.73
CA ALA A 396 2.39 -5.96 -17.74
C ALA A 396 1.14 -5.09 -17.85
N SER A 397 1.04 -4.03 -17.08
CA SER A 397 -0.08 -3.09 -17.08
C SER A 397 0.44 -1.66 -17.13
N LEU A 398 -0.01 -0.91 -18.13
CA LEU A 398 0.34 0.49 -18.33
C LEU A 398 -0.93 1.35 -18.24
N PRO A 399 -1.06 2.22 -17.24
CA PRO A 399 -2.17 3.16 -17.18
C PRO A 399 -2.06 4.16 -18.35
N LEU A 400 -3.15 4.30 -19.12
CA LEU A 400 -3.22 5.19 -20.28
C LEU A 400 -3.93 6.50 -19.94
N TRP A 401 -5.02 6.40 -19.22
CA TRP A 401 -5.85 7.56 -18.89
C TRP A 401 -6.69 7.29 -17.65
N ARG A 402 -6.75 8.26 -16.75
CA ARG A 402 -7.50 8.18 -15.50
C ARG A 402 -8.27 9.47 -15.23
N THR A 403 -9.52 9.33 -14.83
CA THR A 403 -10.38 10.38 -14.32
C THR A 403 -11.05 9.90 -13.02
N ASP A 404 -11.92 10.71 -12.46
CA ASP A 404 -12.69 10.32 -11.26
C ASP A 404 -13.60 9.11 -11.50
N ARG A 405 -13.96 8.82 -12.77
CA ARG A 405 -14.89 7.74 -13.14
C ARG A 405 -14.29 6.67 -14.02
N TRP A 406 -13.28 7.00 -14.80
CA TRP A 406 -12.65 6.09 -15.75
C TRP A 406 -11.20 5.81 -15.42
N ASP A 407 -10.85 4.55 -15.48
CA ASP A 407 -9.46 4.11 -15.49
C ASP A 407 -9.25 3.22 -16.72
N LEU A 408 -8.40 3.68 -17.64
CA LEU A 408 -8.05 2.97 -18.88
C LEU A 408 -6.60 2.54 -18.80
N SER A 409 -6.33 1.28 -19.12
CA SER A 409 -4.98 0.72 -19.17
C SER A 409 -4.77 -0.18 -20.38
N ALA A 410 -3.54 -0.23 -20.88
CA ALA A 410 -3.08 -1.28 -21.76
C ALA A 410 -2.49 -2.41 -20.91
N GLU A 411 -2.89 -3.63 -21.19
CA GLU A 411 -2.35 -4.82 -20.54
C GLU A 411 -1.71 -5.74 -21.57
N TYR A 412 -0.65 -6.42 -21.17
CA TYR A 412 -0.02 -7.47 -21.94
C TYR A 412 0.14 -8.70 -21.07
N LEU A 413 -0.51 -9.79 -21.44
CA LEU A 413 -0.39 -11.07 -20.77
C LEU A 413 0.48 -11.98 -21.65
N PHE A 414 1.42 -12.65 -21.03
CA PHE A 414 2.28 -13.63 -21.67
C PHE A 414 2.28 -14.90 -20.85
N TYR A 415 2.03 -16.01 -21.49
CA TYR A 415 2.05 -17.35 -20.89
C TYR A 415 2.96 -18.24 -21.71
N LEU A 416 3.96 -18.83 -21.05
CA LEU A 416 4.82 -19.88 -21.61
C LEU A 416 4.68 -21.10 -20.72
N THR A 417 4.34 -22.24 -21.32
CA THR A 417 4.31 -23.51 -20.62
C THR A 417 4.97 -24.58 -21.48
N HIS A 418 5.84 -25.37 -20.86
CA HIS A 418 6.44 -26.54 -21.44
C HIS A 418 6.04 -27.77 -20.64
N TYR A 419 5.66 -28.83 -21.32
CA TYR A 419 5.41 -30.15 -20.74
C TYR A 419 6.44 -31.16 -21.23
N GLY A 420 6.85 -32.10 -20.38
CA GLY A 420 7.82 -33.15 -20.76
C GLY A 420 7.25 -34.06 -21.86
N GLU A 421 5.95 -34.37 -21.81
CA GLU A 421 5.25 -35.18 -22.80
C GLU A 421 3.93 -34.52 -23.23
N ASN A 422 3.54 -34.76 -24.49
CA ASN A 422 2.24 -34.35 -24.95
C ASN A 422 1.18 -35.42 -24.65
N GLN A 423 0.41 -35.20 -23.59
CA GLN A 423 -0.69 -36.06 -23.14
C GLN A 423 -2.07 -35.41 -23.40
N SER A 424 -2.18 -34.55 -24.43
CA SER A 424 -3.42 -33.81 -24.76
C SER A 424 -4.55 -34.69 -25.28
N GLY A 425 -4.34 -35.96 -25.49
CA GLY A 425 -5.36 -36.95 -25.83
C GLY A 425 -5.11 -38.26 -25.12
N PHE A 426 -6.17 -38.90 -24.59
CA PHE A 426 -6.10 -40.25 -24.10
C PHE A 426 -6.31 -41.22 -25.26
N VAL A 427 -5.57 -42.32 -25.29
CA VAL A 427 -5.70 -43.37 -26.30
C VAL A 427 -6.21 -44.61 -25.61
N ARG A 428 -7.30 -45.21 -26.13
CA ARG A 428 -7.82 -46.51 -25.68
C ARG A 428 -6.79 -47.59 -25.96
N SER A 429 -6.88 -48.69 -25.21
CA SER A 429 -6.10 -49.89 -25.49
C SER A 429 -6.29 -50.45 -26.93
N THR A 430 -7.41 -50.04 -27.58
CA THR A 430 -7.70 -50.35 -29.00
C THR A 430 -7.02 -49.41 -29.99
N GLY A 431 -6.26 -48.38 -29.52
CA GLY A 431 -5.64 -47.38 -30.37
C GLY A 431 -6.58 -46.21 -30.77
N GLU A 432 -7.84 -46.24 -30.37
CA GLU A 432 -8.77 -45.15 -30.64
C GLU A 432 -8.60 -44.01 -29.61
N PRO A 433 -8.65 -42.75 -30.06
CA PRO A 433 -8.58 -41.62 -29.15
C PRO A 433 -9.80 -41.57 -28.24
N LEU A 434 -9.61 -41.52 -26.95
CA LEU A 434 -10.63 -41.18 -25.95
C LEU A 434 -10.88 -39.65 -26.01
N ALA A 435 -12.17 -39.29 -25.97
CA ALA A 435 -12.53 -37.86 -25.89
C ALA A 435 -12.00 -37.28 -24.58
N GLY A 436 -11.06 -36.32 -24.68
CA GLY A 436 -10.66 -35.45 -23.61
C GLY A 436 -9.49 -35.91 -22.74
N GLY A 437 -8.28 -35.55 -23.10
CA GLY A 437 -7.15 -35.48 -22.18
C GLY A 437 -7.10 -34.11 -21.47
N TYR A 438 -6.00 -33.85 -20.81
CA TYR A 438 -5.68 -32.49 -20.39
C TYR A 438 -4.77 -31.83 -21.45
N PHE A 439 -4.91 -30.51 -21.60
CA PHE A 439 -4.11 -29.75 -22.56
C PHE A 439 -2.64 -29.70 -22.10
N SER A 440 -1.75 -30.37 -22.81
CA SER A 440 -0.33 -30.50 -22.48
C SER A 440 0.56 -30.56 -23.72
N PRO A 441 0.54 -29.54 -24.60
CA PRO A 441 1.49 -29.47 -25.70
C PRO A 441 2.92 -29.36 -25.16
N GLN A 442 3.91 -29.88 -25.89
CA GLN A 442 5.31 -29.77 -25.43
C GLN A 442 5.71 -28.30 -25.24
N VAL A 443 5.27 -27.41 -26.13
CA VAL A 443 5.42 -25.95 -25.93
C VAL A 443 4.12 -25.25 -26.24
N PHE A 444 3.67 -24.42 -25.31
CA PHE A 444 2.56 -23.50 -25.48
C PHE A 444 3.01 -22.09 -25.16
N VAL A 445 2.83 -21.17 -26.10
CA VAL A 445 3.02 -19.73 -25.89
C VAL A 445 1.72 -19.03 -26.18
N ASN A 446 1.29 -18.13 -25.31
CA ASN A 446 0.12 -17.30 -25.51
C ASN A 446 0.44 -15.84 -25.16
N GLN A 447 0.21 -14.93 -26.09
CA GLN A 447 0.46 -13.51 -25.96
C GLN A 447 -0.86 -12.78 -26.17
N ILE A 448 -1.28 -11.98 -25.19
CA ILE A 448 -2.57 -11.31 -25.19
C ILE A 448 -2.37 -9.82 -24.93
N PRO A 449 -2.10 -9.00 -25.94
CA PRO A 449 -2.26 -7.55 -25.80
C PRO A 449 -3.74 -7.24 -25.68
N ARG A 450 -4.16 -6.53 -24.62
CA ARG A 450 -5.55 -6.16 -24.39
C ARG A 450 -5.70 -4.75 -23.86
N LEU A 451 -6.85 -4.16 -24.08
CA LEU A 451 -7.27 -2.93 -23.42
C LEU A 451 -8.19 -3.28 -22.25
N ALA A 452 -7.94 -2.63 -21.14
CA ALA A 452 -8.76 -2.75 -19.94
C ALA A 452 -9.35 -1.39 -19.58
N ALA A 453 -10.60 -1.39 -19.13
CA ALA A 453 -11.33 -0.23 -18.68
C ALA A 453 -12.08 -0.54 -17.39
N LEU A 454 -12.01 0.37 -16.44
CA LEU A 454 -12.84 0.38 -15.24
C LEU A 454 -13.67 1.66 -15.24
N TYR A 455 -14.97 1.53 -15.04
CA TYR A 455 -15.89 2.64 -14.87
C TYR A 455 -16.55 2.59 -13.49
N THR A 456 -16.42 3.67 -12.74
CA THR A 456 -17.07 3.83 -11.43
C THR A 456 -18.26 4.76 -11.56
N PHE A 457 -19.44 4.26 -11.22
CA PHE A 457 -20.70 5.01 -11.24
C PHE A 457 -20.79 5.96 -10.02
N GLU A 458 -21.71 6.92 -10.07
CA GLU A 458 -21.94 7.88 -8.96
C GLU A 458 -22.34 7.20 -7.64
N ASN A 459 -23.07 6.11 -7.72
CA ASN A 459 -23.48 5.27 -6.58
C ASN A 459 -22.39 4.31 -6.09
N LYS A 460 -21.15 4.44 -6.61
CA LYS A 460 -19.97 3.59 -6.35
C LYS A 460 -20.07 2.16 -6.91
N ASP A 461 -21.04 1.87 -7.75
CA ASP A 461 -21.01 0.65 -8.54
C ASP A 461 -19.84 0.67 -9.52
N GLU A 462 -19.35 -0.49 -9.90
CA GLU A 462 -18.19 -0.61 -10.76
C GLU A 462 -18.48 -1.57 -11.92
N PHE A 463 -18.06 -1.18 -13.11
CA PHE A 463 -18.01 -2.06 -14.28
C PHE A 463 -16.61 -2.08 -14.84
N SER A 464 -16.03 -3.26 -14.97
CA SER A 464 -14.74 -3.46 -15.61
C SER A 464 -14.87 -4.36 -16.83
N PHE A 465 -14.06 -4.07 -17.84
CA PHE A 465 -13.97 -4.84 -19.06
C PHE A 465 -12.52 -4.85 -19.55
N ALA A 466 -12.06 -6.02 -20.01
CA ALA A 466 -10.77 -6.14 -20.66
C ALA A 466 -10.88 -7.13 -21.82
N ALA A 467 -10.32 -6.81 -22.98
CA ALA A 467 -10.34 -7.74 -24.11
C ALA A 467 -9.15 -7.52 -25.05
N GLY A 468 -8.78 -8.58 -25.74
CA GLY A 468 -7.75 -8.55 -26.76
C GLY A 468 -7.61 -9.84 -27.55
N PRO A 469 -6.90 -9.80 -28.69
CA PRO A 469 -6.52 -10.99 -29.44
C PRO A 469 -5.49 -11.80 -28.66
N ALA A 470 -5.59 -13.13 -28.75
CA ALA A 470 -4.61 -14.06 -28.21
C ALA A 470 -3.78 -14.66 -29.36
N VAL A 471 -2.51 -14.27 -29.45
CA VAL A 471 -1.57 -14.85 -30.42
C VAL A 471 -0.89 -16.05 -29.78
N GLN A 472 -1.13 -17.22 -30.34
CA GLN A 472 -0.77 -18.49 -29.74
C GLN A 472 0.16 -19.29 -30.61
N TYR A 473 1.15 -19.93 -30.00
CA TYR A 473 1.97 -20.98 -30.60
C TYR A 473 1.73 -22.27 -29.83
N VAL A 474 1.36 -23.31 -30.55
CA VAL A 474 1.12 -24.64 -29.97
C VAL A 474 1.98 -25.65 -30.71
N ASP A 475 2.89 -26.27 -30.00
CA ASP A 475 3.65 -27.40 -30.53
C ASP A 475 2.85 -28.69 -30.34
N LYS A 476 2.43 -29.31 -31.44
CA LYS A 476 1.71 -30.57 -31.45
C LYS A 476 2.65 -31.67 -31.91
N ALA A 477 2.94 -32.64 -31.05
CA ALA A 477 3.83 -33.74 -31.34
C ALA A 477 3.44 -34.60 -32.56
N THR A 478 2.19 -34.51 -33.06
CA THR A 478 1.67 -35.31 -34.18
C THR A 478 1.17 -34.49 -35.37
N GLN A 479 1.20 -33.15 -35.28
CA GLN A 479 0.80 -32.23 -36.33
C GLN A 479 1.79 -31.06 -36.41
N ALA A 480 1.94 -30.42 -37.56
CA ALA A 480 2.81 -29.27 -37.72
C ALA A 480 2.50 -28.19 -36.68
N SER A 481 3.55 -27.74 -35.99
CA SER A 481 3.51 -26.58 -35.10
C SER A 481 2.93 -25.38 -35.80
N ALA A 482 2.04 -24.63 -35.19
CA ALA A 482 1.39 -23.54 -35.86
C ALA A 482 1.08 -22.36 -34.94
N PHE A 483 1.26 -21.17 -35.50
CA PHE A 483 0.70 -19.95 -34.93
C PHE A 483 -0.81 -19.91 -35.16
N ARG A 484 -1.54 -19.49 -34.13
CA ARG A 484 -3.00 -19.37 -34.13
C ARG A 484 -3.41 -18.03 -33.53
N ILE A 485 -4.59 -17.58 -33.87
CA ILE A 485 -5.21 -16.40 -33.26
C ILE A 485 -6.47 -16.86 -32.52
N GLY A 486 -6.52 -16.61 -31.25
CA GLY A 486 -7.67 -16.77 -30.39
C GLY A 486 -8.17 -15.42 -29.88
N GLY A 487 -8.94 -15.43 -28.83
CA GLY A 487 -9.44 -14.24 -28.12
C GLY A 487 -9.48 -14.43 -26.62
N ASP A 488 -9.36 -13.33 -25.90
CA ASP A 488 -9.52 -13.26 -24.47
C ASP A 488 -10.38 -12.04 -24.13
N ALA A 489 -11.36 -12.22 -23.25
CA ALA A 489 -12.16 -11.14 -22.73
C ALA A 489 -12.58 -11.42 -21.28
N HIS A 490 -12.62 -10.38 -20.48
CA HIS A 490 -13.09 -10.39 -19.10
C HIS A 490 -14.05 -9.22 -18.91
N ALA A 491 -15.15 -9.46 -18.18
CA ALA A 491 -16.05 -8.41 -17.74
C ALA A 491 -16.45 -8.67 -16.28
N ALA A 492 -16.51 -7.63 -15.46
CA ALA A 492 -17.04 -7.73 -14.10
C ALA A 492 -17.94 -6.53 -13.79
N TYR A 493 -18.98 -6.78 -13.01
CA TYR A 493 -19.90 -5.76 -12.52
C TYR A 493 -20.12 -5.94 -11.02
N THR A 494 -19.95 -4.87 -10.28
CA THR A 494 -20.19 -4.79 -8.84
C THR A 494 -21.29 -3.78 -8.59
N ASN A 495 -22.36 -4.18 -7.93
CA ASN A 495 -23.52 -3.34 -7.61
C ASN A 495 -23.80 -3.33 -6.11
N HIS A 496 -23.84 -2.14 -5.53
CA HIS A 496 -24.20 -1.90 -4.13
C HIS A 496 -25.73 -1.80 -4.00
N LEU A 497 -26.41 -2.96 -3.92
CA LEU A 497 -27.88 -3.04 -3.77
C LEU A 497 -28.37 -2.29 -2.53
N SER A 498 -27.58 -2.33 -1.46
CA SER A 498 -27.83 -1.56 -0.22
C SER A 498 -26.53 -1.46 0.59
N LYS A 499 -26.60 -0.90 1.82
CA LYS A 499 -25.43 -0.85 2.73
C LYS A 499 -24.92 -2.24 3.14
N VAL A 500 -25.78 -3.26 3.10
CA VAL A 500 -25.50 -4.62 3.55
C VAL A 500 -25.45 -5.63 2.42
N TRP A 501 -26.00 -5.32 1.25
CA TRP A 501 -26.06 -6.22 0.11
C TRP A 501 -25.22 -5.73 -1.06
N LEU A 502 -24.37 -6.62 -1.56
CA LEU A 502 -23.54 -6.42 -2.73
C LEU A 502 -23.74 -7.55 -3.73
N LEU A 503 -23.94 -7.22 -5.00
CA LEU A 503 -23.96 -8.17 -6.11
C LEU A 503 -22.67 -8.04 -6.92
N LYS A 504 -21.99 -9.16 -7.15
CA LYS A 504 -20.84 -9.23 -8.05
C LYS A 504 -21.11 -10.22 -9.15
N LEU A 505 -20.92 -9.83 -10.39
CA LEU A 505 -21.04 -10.66 -11.58
C LEU A 505 -19.74 -10.62 -12.36
N MET A 506 -19.25 -11.76 -12.81
CA MET A 506 -18.02 -11.88 -13.57
C MET A 506 -18.24 -12.81 -14.74
N ALA A 507 -17.71 -12.46 -15.89
CA ALA A 507 -17.75 -13.28 -17.10
C ALA A 507 -16.36 -13.30 -17.74
N ASP A 508 -15.88 -14.48 -18.05
CA ASP A 508 -14.59 -14.72 -18.69
C ASP A 508 -14.82 -15.48 -19.99
N TYR A 509 -14.14 -15.07 -21.04
CA TYR A 509 -14.07 -15.74 -22.33
C TYR A 509 -12.62 -15.98 -22.68
N THR A 510 -12.26 -17.22 -22.96
CA THR A 510 -10.93 -17.61 -23.43
C THR A 510 -11.06 -18.57 -24.59
N GLN A 511 -10.41 -18.24 -25.70
CA GLN A 511 -10.29 -19.12 -26.85
C GLN A 511 -8.85 -19.53 -27.06
N ILE A 512 -8.58 -20.84 -26.95
CA ILE A 512 -7.36 -21.46 -27.46
C ILE A 512 -7.70 -22.02 -28.83
N ALA A 513 -7.17 -21.35 -29.87
CA ALA A 513 -7.56 -21.57 -31.24
C ALA A 513 -7.46 -23.03 -31.67
N ASP A 514 -8.49 -23.54 -32.35
CA ASP A 514 -8.68 -24.93 -32.81
C ASP A 514 -8.71 -26.00 -31.69
N ILE A 515 -8.52 -25.62 -30.42
CA ILE A 515 -8.50 -26.53 -29.29
C ILE A 515 -9.80 -26.45 -28.52
N TYR A 516 -10.02 -25.33 -27.82
CA TYR A 516 -11.29 -25.11 -27.11
C TYR A 516 -11.65 -23.62 -27.00
N THR A 517 -12.93 -23.39 -26.78
CA THR A 517 -13.46 -22.10 -26.36
C THR A 517 -14.10 -22.30 -25.00
N ARG A 518 -13.73 -21.49 -24.02
CA ARG A 518 -14.28 -21.54 -22.65
C ARG A 518 -15.00 -20.23 -22.36
N VAL A 519 -16.20 -20.36 -21.84
CA VAL A 519 -16.95 -19.27 -21.23
C VAL A 519 -17.20 -19.63 -19.77
N GLN A 520 -16.87 -18.74 -18.88
CA GLN A 520 -17.12 -18.93 -17.45
C GLN A 520 -17.89 -17.72 -16.93
N PHE A 521 -18.90 -17.97 -16.13
CA PHE A 521 -19.68 -16.96 -15.44
C PHE A 521 -19.64 -17.26 -13.94
N ASN A 522 -19.40 -16.23 -13.12
CA ASN A 522 -19.45 -16.32 -11.67
C ASN A 522 -20.33 -15.20 -11.13
N GLY A 523 -21.22 -15.53 -10.22
CA GLY A 523 -22.09 -14.58 -9.52
C GLY A 523 -21.97 -14.76 -8.02
N PHE A 524 -21.94 -13.63 -7.30
CA PHE A 524 -21.86 -13.59 -5.83
C PHE A 524 -22.89 -12.59 -5.32
N LEU A 525 -23.73 -13.05 -4.42
CA LEU A 525 -24.61 -12.18 -3.65
C LEU A 525 -24.09 -12.15 -2.21
N VAL A 526 -23.53 -11.03 -1.82
CA VAL A 526 -22.82 -10.85 -0.55
C VAL A 526 -23.71 -10.14 0.44
N TYR A 527 -23.85 -10.69 1.63
CA TYR A 527 -24.46 -10.06 2.78
C TYR A 527 -23.41 -9.77 3.84
N THR A 528 -23.37 -8.54 4.34
CA THR A 528 -22.45 -8.08 5.39
C THR A 528 -23.22 -7.91 6.70
N PHE A 529 -22.72 -8.52 7.77
CA PHE A 529 -23.26 -8.36 9.12
C PHE A 529 -22.62 -7.11 9.78
N TYR A 530 -23.46 -6.25 10.40
CA TYR A 530 -23.00 -5.07 11.16
C TYR A 530 -23.03 -5.31 12.66
#